data_557ae89fe59611023e7980d89f7e8be9
#
_entry.id   557ae89fe59611023e7980d89f7e8be9
#
_cell.length_a   1.000
_cell.length_b   1.000
_cell.length_c   1.000
_cell.angle_alpha   90.00
_cell.angle_beta   90.00
_cell.angle_gamma   90.00
#
_symmetry.space_group_name_H-M   'P 1'
#
loop_
_entity.id
_entity.type
_entity.pdbx_description
1 polymer ?
#
loop_
_entity_poly.entity_id
_entity_poly.type
_entity_poly.pdbx_seq_one_letter_code
_entity_poly.pdbx_strand_id
1 'polypeptide(L)'
;MTQLESAVAGVVTKEMKVVAEKESMDEEVLRSLVAAGKVVIPCNKQHTNISPEGIGKRLRTKVNVNLGTSKDVTDYDSEIEKVNRAIRLGAESIMDLSTHGDTRIFRRKLIETSPVMIGTVPIYDSVIHHQKDLGELTAQDFLDTIRLHAQDGVDFITIHSGITRKTIDQIKNHKRLLNIVSRGGSLVFAWMSMTGHENPFYEYFDEILKICKEYDVTLSLGDACRSGCLADATDVCQIEELVRLGELAKRAKQYGVQAMIEGPGHVPLHQIQMNMEIQESLCDGAPFYVLGPLVTDIAPGYDHITAAIGGAVAGMHGASFLCYVTPAEHLALPNADDVKDGIMAFKIAAHAADIARGITNARDIDDTMAKARQVLDWEAQYACALDPERARSIRESRAPEEDHSETCSMCGKFCAVRSMNKALQEEYIDIL
;
A
#
# COMPACT_ATOMS: atom_id res chain seq x y z
N MET A 1 24.88 6.31 7.98
CA MET A 1 23.72 7.11 8.41
C MET A 1 22.49 6.55 7.70
N THR A 2 21.34 6.62 8.33
CA THR A 2 20.04 6.31 7.70
C THR A 2 19.54 7.54 6.91
N GLN A 3 18.47 7.37 6.11
CA GLN A 3 17.81 8.50 5.44
C GLN A 3 17.35 9.54 6.47
N LEU A 4 16.75 9.09 7.59
CA LEU A 4 16.31 9.99 8.65
C LEU A 4 17.46 10.71 9.32
N GLU A 5 18.56 10.03 9.66
CA GLU A 5 19.74 10.67 10.25
C GLU A 5 20.36 11.70 9.32
N SER A 6 20.45 11.39 8.03
CA SER A 6 20.94 12.32 7.01
C SER A 6 20.07 13.56 6.93
N ALA A 7 18.74 13.38 6.89
CA ALA A 7 17.80 14.49 6.85
C ALA A 7 17.89 15.40 8.08
N VAL A 8 18.00 14.80 9.28
CA VAL A 8 18.17 15.54 10.55
C VAL A 8 19.51 16.32 10.57
N ALA A 9 20.56 15.74 10.00
CA ALA A 9 21.86 16.39 9.86
C ALA A 9 21.91 17.50 8.77
N GLY A 10 20.79 17.76 8.08
CA GLY A 10 20.73 18.75 6.99
C GLY A 10 21.28 18.26 5.65
N VAL A 11 21.43 16.95 5.48
CA VAL A 11 21.99 16.35 4.27
C VAL A 11 20.87 15.83 3.38
N VAL A 12 20.80 16.31 2.16
CA VAL A 12 19.95 15.75 1.09
C VAL A 12 20.68 14.56 0.45
N THR A 13 20.13 13.36 0.57
CA THR A 13 20.71 12.13 0.02
C THR A 13 20.38 12.00 -1.48
N LYS A 14 21.03 11.05 -2.17
CA LYS A 14 20.70 10.75 -3.57
C LYS A 14 19.26 10.22 -3.71
N GLU A 15 18.77 9.48 -2.73
CA GLU A 15 17.41 8.96 -2.69
C GLU A 15 16.40 10.10 -2.55
N MET A 16 16.65 11.07 -1.67
CA MET A 16 15.81 12.26 -1.53
C MET A 16 15.73 13.07 -2.81
N LYS A 17 16.83 13.21 -3.57
CA LYS A 17 16.82 13.91 -4.86
C LYS A 17 15.91 13.23 -5.87
N VAL A 18 16.02 11.90 -6.00
CA VAL A 18 15.16 11.11 -6.90
C VAL A 18 13.70 11.26 -6.53
N VAL A 19 13.37 11.16 -5.23
CA VAL A 19 11.98 11.33 -4.76
C VAL A 19 11.49 12.77 -5.00
N ALA A 20 12.31 13.79 -4.72
CA ALA A 20 11.94 15.18 -4.95
C ALA A 20 11.62 15.45 -6.44
N GLU A 21 12.43 14.91 -7.36
CA GLU A 21 12.21 15.01 -8.81
C GLU A 21 10.88 14.32 -9.20
N LYS A 22 10.63 13.08 -8.75
CA LYS A 22 9.39 12.32 -9.01
C LYS A 22 8.13 13.02 -8.50
N GLU A 23 8.25 13.73 -7.37
CA GLU A 23 7.14 14.42 -6.72
C GLU A 23 7.03 15.90 -7.12
N SER A 24 7.90 16.38 -8.03
CA SER A 24 7.97 17.80 -8.41
C SER A 24 8.05 18.73 -7.18
N MET A 25 8.86 18.34 -6.18
CA MET A 25 9.02 19.01 -4.90
C MET A 25 10.45 19.52 -4.72
N ASP A 26 10.60 20.64 -4.01
CA ASP A 26 11.91 21.13 -3.59
C ASP A 26 12.63 20.13 -2.65
N GLU A 27 13.91 19.87 -2.89
CA GLU A 27 14.72 18.89 -2.16
C GLU A 27 14.80 19.20 -0.66
N GLU A 28 14.90 20.48 -0.27
CA GLU A 28 15.00 20.90 1.12
C GLU A 28 13.64 20.79 1.84
N VAL A 29 12.55 21.01 1.11
CA VAL A 29 11.20 20.76 1.64
C VAL A 29 11.02 19.27 1.92
N LEU A 30 11.41 18.41 0.99
CA LEU A 30 11.36 16.96 1.18
C LEU A 30 12.24 16.51 2.35
N ARG A 31 13.52 16.97 2.39
CA ARG A 31 14.43 16.68 3.50
C ARG A 31 13.83 17.06 4.86
N SER A 32 13.21 18.22 4.92
CA SER A 32 12.57 18.71 6.15
C SER A 32 11.40 17.81 6.59
N LEU A 33 10.61 17.29 5.65
CA LEU A 33 9.52 16.36 5.93
C LEU A 33 10.06 15.01 6.41
N VAL A 34 11.15 14.51 5.82
CA VAL A 34 11.83 13.28 6.28
C VAL A 34 12.39 13.49 7.68
N ALA A 35 13.11 14.58 7.94
CA ALA A 35 13.64 14.92 9.26
C ALA A 35 12.54 15.03 10.33
N ALA A 36 11.37 15.52 9.95
CA ALA A 36 10.20 15.58 10.83
C ALA A 36 9.52 14.21 11.04
N GLY A 37 9.89 13.17 10.30
CA GLY A 37 9.24 11.84 10.32
C GLY A 37 7.86 11.83 9.67
N LYS A 38 7.56 12.81 8.81
CA LYS A 38 6.29 12.95 8.07
C LYS A 38 6.34 12.36 6.67
N VAL A 39 7.53 11.97 6.23
CA VAL A 39 7.81 11.23 5.02
C VAL A 39 8.85 10.17 5.36
N VAL A 40 8.66 8.97 4.81
CA VAL A 40 9.66 7.91 4.82
C VAL A 40 10.07 7.60 3.38
N ILE A 41 11.31 7.18 3.20
CA ILE A 41 11.87 6.70 1.93
C ILE A 41 12.43 5.30 2.21
N PRO A 42 11.61 4.26 2.10
CA PRO A 42 12.07 2.89 2.30
C PRO A 42 13.11 2.52 1.24
N CYS A 43 14.35 2.33 1.66
CA CYS A 43 15.45 2.06 0.74
C CYS A 43 16.61 1.41 1.51
N ASN A 44 16.65 0.09 1.52
CA ASN A 44 17.71 -0.67 2.17
C ASN A 44 19.04 -0.48 1.44
N LYS A 45 20.13 -0.34 2.18
CA LYS A 45 21.49 -0.20 1.65
C LYS A 45 21.93 -1.35 0.73
N GLN A 46 21.31 -2.52 0.87
CA GLN A 46 21.60 -3.73 0.06
C GLN A 46 20.74 -3.79 -1.23
N HIS A 47 19.66 -3.01 -1.32
CA HIS A 47 18.79 -2.97 -2.49
C HIS A 47 19.32 -1.92 -3.50
N THR A 48 20.28 -2.32 -4.34
CA THR A 48 21.06 -1.38 -5.16
C THR A 48 20.39 -0.93 -6.45
N ASN A 49 19.39 -1.64 -6.94
CA ASN A 49 18.66 -1.34 -8.19
C ASN A 49 17.30 -0.68 -7.96
N ILE A 50 16.99 -0.31 -6.72
CA ILE A 50 15.75 0.39 -6.38
C ILE A 50 15.68 1.78 -7.02
N SER A 51 14.50 2.15 -7.50
CA SER A 51 14.11 3.51 -7.85
C SER A 51 13.31 4.09 -6.67
N PRO A 52 13.93 4.87 -5.77
CA PRO A 52 13.32 5.25 -4.50
C PRO A 52 11.97 5.96 -4.66
N GLU A 53 11.04 5.66 -3.76
CA GLU A 53 9.75 6.34 -3.61
C GLU A 53 9.62 6.90 -2.19
N GLY A 54 8.95 8.04 -2.08
CA GLY A 54 8.59 8.62 -0.78
C GLY A 54 7.14 8.31 -0.43
N ILE A 55 6.88 8.03 0.84
CA ILE A 55 5.54 7.80 1.39
C ILE A 55 5.30 8.84 2.47
N GLY A 56 4.25 9.66 2.36
CA GLY A 56 3.92 10.62 3.41
C GLY A 56 3.32 11.93 2.92
N LYS A 57 3.46 12.92 3.80
CA LYS A 57 2.81 14.23 3.66
C LYS A 57 3.24 14.98 2.41
N ARG A 58 2.27 15.51 1.66
CA ARG A 58 2.45 16.30 0.43
C ARG A 58 2.98 15.52 -0.79
N LEU A 59 3.15 14.21 -0.69
CA LEU A 59 3.52 13.34 -1.80
C LEU A 59 2.27 12.68 -2.40
N ARG A 60 2.41 12.17 -3.62
CA ARG A 60 1.38 11.33 -4.24
C ARG A 60 1.11 10.11 -3.37
N THR A 61 -0.12 9.66 -3.35
CA THR A 61 -0.53 8.43 -2.67
C THR A 61 0.06 7.21 -3.39
N LYS A 62 0.78 6.35 -2.65
CA LYS A 62 1.43 5.15 -3.19
C LYS A 62 0.54 3.92 -3.03
N VAL A 63 0.72 2.93 -3.90
CA VAL A 63 0.00 1.66 -3.87
C VAL A 63 0.97 0.51 -3.62
N ASN A 64 0.67 -0.29 -2.61
CA ASN A 64 1.37 -1.54 -2.32
C ASN A 64 0.58 -2.74 -2.84
N VAL A 65 1.29 -3.69 -3.43
CA VAL A 65 0.74 -4.93 -3.97
C VAL A 65 1.27 -6.11 -3.16
N ASN A 66 0.37 -6.87 -2.55
CA ASN A 66 0.70 -8.08 -1.80
C ASN A 66 0.74 -9.28 -2.75
N LEU A 67 1.82 -10.02 -2.73
CA LEU A 67 2.03 -11.25 -3.50
C LEU A 67 2.76 -12.26 -2.61
N GLY A 68 2.86 -13.50 -3.05
CA GLY A 68 3.65 -14.50 -2.35
C GLY A 68 3.10 -15.92 -2.48
N THR A 69 3.94 -16.89 -2.18
CA THR A 69 3.63 -18.31 -2.25
C THR A 69 2.84 -18.79 -1.03
N SER A 70 1.98 -19.79 -1.26
CA SER A 70 1.27 -20.52 -0.21
C SER A 70 1.49 -22.01 -0.38
N LYS A 71 0.99 -22.81 0.59
CA LYS A 71 1.10 -24.28 0.49
C LYS A 71 0.45 -24.86 -0.77
N ASP A 72 -0.62 -24.22 -1.23
CA ASP A 72 -1.38 -24.68 -2.39
C ASP A 72 -0.86 -24.11 -3.73
N VAL A 73 -0.04 -23.05 -3.68
CA VAL A 73 0.55 -22.38 -4.85
C VAL A 73 2.03 -22.06 -4.57
N THR A 74 2.91 -22.91 -5.08
CA THR A 74 4.38 -22.84 -4.88
C THR A 74 5.14 -22.50 -6.15
N ASP A 75 4.48 -22.05 -7.20
CA ASP A 75 5.09 -21.70 -8.48
C ASP A 75 5.72 -20.30 -8.41
N TYR A 76 7.02 -20.25 -8.15
CA TYR A 76 7.78 -19.00 -8.09
C TYR A 76 7.79 -18.22 -9.42
N ASP A 77 7.77 -18.91 -10.56
CA ASP A 77 7.82 -18.23 -11.86
C ASP A 77 6.49 -17.52 -12.14
N SER A 78 5.37 -18.13 -11.78
CA SER A 78 4.06 -17.48 -11.82
C SER A 78 3.97 -16.27 -10.89
N GLU A 79 4.53 -16.36 -9.66
CA GLU A 79 4.57 -15.22 -8.74
C GLU A 79 5.46 -14.08 -9.28
N ILE A 80 6.60 -14.39 -9.88
CA ILE A 80 7.47 -13.38 -10.53
C ILE A 80 6.78 -12.72 -11.74
N GLU A 81 5.97 -13.47 -12.51
CA GLU A 81 5.18 -12.88 -13.59
C GLU A 81 4.15 -11.87 -13.05
N LYS A 82 3.46 -12.21 -11.95
CA LYS A 82 2.55 -11.29 -11.27
C LYS A 82 3.28 -10.05 -10.77
N VAL A 83 4.46 -10.19 -10.17
CA VAL A 83 5.32 -9.07 -9.76
C VAL A 83 5.65 -8.16 -10.94
N ASN A 84 6.16 -8.73 -12.03
CA ASN A 84 6.52 -7.96 -13.23
C ASN A 84 5.30 -7.24 -13.83
N ARG A 85 4.13 -7.88 -13.80
CA ARG A 85 2.87 -7.27 -14.23
C ARG A 85 2.48 -6.10 -13.32
N ALA A 86 2.57 -6.29 -12.00
CA ALA A 86 2.27 -5.24 -11.02
C ALA A 86 3.17 -4.01 -11.21
N ILE A 87 4.46 -4.20 -11.43
CA ILE A 87 5.42 -3.12 -11.68
C ILE A 87 5.06 -2.37 -12.99
N ARG A 88 4.75 -3.09 -14.07
CA ARG A 88 4.31 -2.47 -15.34
C ARG A 88 3.00 -1.67 -15.19
N LEU A 89 2.12 -2.09 -14.29
CA LEU A 89 0.87 -1.39 -13.97
C LEU A 89 1.06 -0.23 -12.97
N GLY A 90 2.30 0.04 -12.58
CA GLY A 90 2.66 1.21 -11.77
C GLY A 90 2.54 1.01 -10.26
N ALA A 91 2.62 -0.23 -9.77
CA ALA A 91 2.79 -0.47 -8.33
C ALA A 91 4.10 0.17 -7.85
N GLU A 92 4.05 0.93 -6.76
CA GLU A 92 5.24 1.54 -6.17
C GLU A 92 5.93 0.63 -5.15
N SER A 93 5.23 -0.42 -4.72
CA SER A 93 5.74 -1.38 -3.72
C SER A 93 5.17 -2.77 -3.95
N ILE A 94 5.99 -3.76 -3.67
CA ILE A 94 5.58 -5.17 -3.59
C ILE A 94 5.85 -5.66 -2.16
N MET A 95 4.86 -6.31 -1.57
CA MET A 95 5.01 -6.96 -0.27
C MET A 95 4.98 -8.47 -0.43
N ASP A 96 6.09 -9.13 -0.11
CA ASP A 96 6.20 -10.58 -0.09
C ASP A 96 5.55 -11.14 1.17
N LEU A 97 4.42 -11.81 0.98
CA LEU A 97 3.64 -12.49 2.03
C LEU A 97 3.79 -14.02 1.98
N SER A 98 4.88 -14.52 1.41
CA SER A 98 5.13 -15.96 1.27
C SER A 98 5.10 -16.66 2.62
N THR A 99 4.40 -17.80 2.65
CA THR A 99 4.23 -18.65 3.84
C THR A 99 4.64 -20.10 3.59
N HIS A 100 5.25 -20.41 2.46
CA HIS A 100 5.64 -21.77 2.10
C HIS A 100 6.81 -21.81 1.11
N GLY A 101 7.58 -22.89 1.16
CA GLY A 101 8.75 -23.11 0.30
C GLY A 101 10.00 -22.41 0.83
N ASP A 102 11.02 -22.24 -0.02
CA ASP A 102 12.20 -21.45 0.31
C ASP A 102 11.92 -19.96 0.08
N THR A 103 11.32 -19.33 1.09
CA THR A 103 10.94 -17.91 1.06
C THR A 103 12.13 -16.99 0.81
N ARG A 104 13.34 -17.40 1.26
CA ARG A 104 14.56 -16.61 1.08
C ARG A 104 15.00 -16.54 -0.37
N ILE A 105 14.91 -17.64 -1.13
CA ILE A 105 15.24 -17.64 -2.56
C ILE A 105 14.31 -16.66 -3.30
N PHE A 106 13.00 -16.74 -3.03
CA PHE A 106 12.03 -15.84 -3.66
C PHE A 106 12.28 -14.38 -3.30
N ARG A 107 12.46 -14.07 -2.02
CA ARG A 107 12.76 -12.72 -1.52
C ARG A 107 14.00 -12.12 -2.16
N ARG A 108 15.10 -12.86 -2.22
CA ARG A 108 16.35 -12.40 -2.85
C ARG A 108 16.16 -12.14 -4.34
N LYS A 109 15.45 -13.02 -5.04
CA LYS A 109 15.13 -12.81 -6.46
C LYS A 109 14.29 -11.54 -6.66
N LEU A 110 13.33 -11.25 -5.77
CA LEU A 110 12.59 -9.98 -5.79
C LEU A 110 13.52 -8.77 -5.64
N ILE A 111 14.39 -8.76 -4.63
CA ILE A 111 15.34 -7.68 -4.38
C ILE A 111 16.28 -7.47 -5.57
N GLU A 112 16.80 -8.57 -6.15
CA GLU A 112 17.74 -8.52 -7.28
C GLU A 112 17.10 -7.98 -8.58
N THR A 113 15.80 -8.16 -8.76
CA THR A 113 15.14 -7.86 -10.04
C THR A 113 14.17 -6.68 -9.99
N SER A 114 13.69 -6.31 -8.80
CA SER A 114 12.65 -5.28 -8.65
C SER A 114 13.25 -3.88 -8.54
N PRO A 115 12.76 -2.88 -9.29
CA PRO A 115 13.08 -1.48 -9.09
C PRO A 115 12.18 -0.79 -8.07
N VAL A 116 11.16 -1.47 -7.51
CA VAL A 116 10.21 -0.90 -6.54
C VAL A 116 10.51 -1.38 -5.12
N MET A 117 9.99 -0.67 -4.12
CA MET A 117 10.17 -1.03 -2.71
C MET A 117 9.68 -2.45 -2.43
N ILE A 118 10.46 -3.22 -1.69
CA ILE A 118 10.11 -4.57 -1.25
C ILE A 118 9.87 -4.57 0.27
N GLY A 119 8.65 -4.98 0.64
CA GLY A 119 8.25 -5.18 2.03
C GLY A 119 8.07 -6.65 2.38
N THR A 120 8.18 -6.98 3.66
CA THR A 120 7.94 -8.33 4.19
C THR A 120 7.32 -8.31 5.58
N VAL A 121 6.79 -9.47 6.01
CA VAL A 121 6.27 -9.70 7.37
C VAL A 121 7.10 -10.81 8.03
N PRO A 122 8.18 -10.52 8.75
CA PRO A 122 9.14 -11.52 9.23
C PRO A 122 8.54 -12.67 10.04
N ILE A 123 7.45 -12.43 10.78
CA ILE A 123 6.81 -13.50 11.57
C ILE A 123 6.31 -14.66 10.70
N TYR A 124 5.95 -14.43 9.43
CA TYR A 124 5.53 -15.52 8.53
C TYR A 124 6.67 -16.46 8.21
N ASP A 125 7.88 -15.91 8.07
CA ASP A 125 9.09 -16.66 7.76
C ASP A 125 9.74 -17.31 8.99
N SER A 126 9.47 -16.78 10.20
CA SER A 126 10.13 -17.26 11.41
C SER A 126 9.89 -18.76 11.67
N VAL A 127 8.65 -19.25 11.48
CA VAL A 127 8.32 -20.68 11.63
C VAL A 127 9.04 -21.52 10.56
N ILE A 128 9.05 -21.03 9.30
CA ILE A 128 9.63 -21.74 8.16
C ILE A 128 11.16 -21.80 8.29
N HIS A 129 11.79 -20.65 8.55
CA HIS A 129 13.24 -20.52 8.61
C HIS A 129 13.85 -21.34 9.76
N HIS A 130 13.24 -21.30 10.94
CA HIS A 130 13.75 -22.02 12.11
C HIS A 130 13.27 -23.47 12.19
N GLN A 131 12.32 -23.88 11.34
CA GLN A 131 11.70 -25.23 11.36
C GLN A 131 11.20 -25.63 12.76
N LYS A 132 10.54 -24.66 13.45
CA LYS A 132 9.97 -24.80 14.79
C LYS A 132 8.49 -24.51 14.75
N ASP A 133 7.70 -25.18 15.60
CA ASP A 133 6.33 -24.77 15.82
C ASP A 133 6.26 -23.40 16.48
N LEU A 134 5.17 -22.67 16.27
CA LEU A 134 5.01 -21.30 16.74
C LEU A 134 5.30 -21.14 18.25
N GLY A 135 4.83 -22.05 19.09
CA GLY A 135 5.04 -22.02 20.53
C GLY A 135 6.48 -22.37 20.98
N GLU A 136 7.32 -22.88 20.09
CA GLU A 136 8.72 -23.23 20.36
C GLU A 136 9.69 -22.11 19.94
N LEU A 137 9.19 -21.10 19.19
CA LEU A 137 9.99 -19.95 18.81
C LEU A 137 10.31 -19.11 20.04
N THR A 138 11.55 -18.64 20.10
CA THR A 138 12.05 -17.71 21.11
C THR A 138 12.05 -16.28 20.56
N ALA A 139 12.15 -15.29 21.44
CA ALA A 139 12.32 -13.90 21.02
C ALA A 139 13.55 -13.72 20.10
N GLN A 140 14.63 -14.49 20.34
CA GLN A 140 15.83 -14.45 19.50
C GLN A 140 15.56 -14.96 18.09
N ASP A 141 14.75 -16.00 17.92
CA ASP A 141 14.40 -16.53 16.58
C ASP A 141 13.69 -15.45 15.74
N PHE A 142 12.81 -14.64 16.34
CA PHE A 142 12.17 -13.51 15.64
C PHE A 142 13.18 -12.41 15.28
N LEU A 143 14.09 -12.08 16.17
CA LEU A 143 15.14 -11.07 15.89
C LEU A 143 16.10 -11.55 14.79
N ASP A 144 16.47 -12.82 14.78
CA ASP A 144 17.33 -13.42 13.76
C ASP A 144 16.64 -13.39 12.38
N THR A 145 15.33 -13.66 12.33
CA THR A 145 14.55 -13.56 11.09
C THR A 145 14.48 -12.11 10.59
N ILE A 146 14.26 -11.13 11.47
CA ILE A 146 14.30 -9.70 11.10
C ILE A 146 15.67 -9.34 10.52
N ARG A 147 16.75 -9.75 11.15
CA ARG A 147 18.12 -9.52 10.68
C ARG A 147 18.36 -10.16 9.32
N LEU A 148 17.86 -11.37 9.11
CA LEU A 148 17.94 -12.06 7.82
C LEU A 148 17.28 -11.28 6.71
N HIS A 149 16.05 -10.80 6.92
CA HIS A 149 15.33 -9.99 5.95
C HIS A 149 16.06 -8.67 5.64
N ALA A 150 16.58 -8.01 6.67
CA ALA A 150 17.37 -6.79 6.50
C ALA A 150 18.66 -7.03 5.69
N GLN A 151 19.37 -8.14 5.93
CA GLN A 151 20.56 -8.55 5.18
C GLN A 151 20.26 -8.90 3.73
N ASP A 152 19.11 -9.49 3.47
CA ASP A 152 18.67 -9.84 2.11
C ASP A 152 18.28 -8.59 1.28
N GLY A 153 18.13 -7.41 1.90
CA GLY A 153 17.88 -6.14 1.21
C GLY A 153 16.43 -5.65 1.23
N VAL A 154 15.59 -6.19 2.13
CA VAL A 154 14.19 -5.74 2.29
C VAL A 154 14.16 -4.28 2.72
N ASP A 155 13.35 -3.45 2.06
CA ASP A 155 13.29 -2.00 2.26
C ASP A 155 12.44 -1.60 3.46
N PHE A 156 11.37 -2.36 3.73
CA PHE A 156 10.56 -2.18 4.93
C PHE A 156 10.02 -3.51 5.47
N ILE A 157 9.85 -3.58 6.76
CA ILE A 157 9.30 -4.76 7.43
C ILE A 157 8.07 -4.39 8.25
N THR A 158 7.04 -5.23 8.18
CA THR A 158 5.85 -5.11 9.04
C THR A 158 6.05 -5.94 10.29
N ILE A 159 5.95 -5.28 11.45
CA ILE A 159 5.96 -5.90 12.76
C ILE A 159 4.76 -5.48 13.59
N HIS A 160 4.06 -6.43 14.17
CA HIS A 160 2.85 -6.18 14.97
C HIS A 160 3.24 -5.92 16.44
N SER A 161 3.94 -4.81 16.67
CA SER A 161 4.46 -4.42 18.00
C SER A 161 3.43 -3.70 18.88
N GLY A 162 2.24 -3.37 18.33
CA GLY A 162 1.21 -2.60 19.04
C GLY A 162 0.39 -3.40 20.04
N ILE A 163 0.31 -4.73 19.95
CA ILE A 163 -0.40 -5.57 20.91
C ILE A 163 0.52 -6.01 22.06
N THR A 164 -0.04 -6.11 23.26
CA THR A 164 0.65 -6.53 24.48
C THR A 164 -0.19 -7.53 25.24
N ARG A 165 0.31 -8.08 26.35
CA ARG A 165 -0.49 -8.95 27.22
C ARG A 165 -1.77 -8.27 27.70
N LYS A 166 -1.75 -6.96 27.93
CA LYS A 166 -2.94 -6.18 28.27
C LYS A 166 -3.99 -6.23 27.14
N THR A 167 -3.56 -6.23 25.89
CA THR A 167 -4.47 -6.38 24.73
C THR A 167 -5.18 -7.73 24.73
N ILE A 168 -4.50 -8.81 25.18
CA ILE A 168 -5.13 -10.14 25.31
C ILE A 168 -6.34 -10.06 26.27
N ASP A 169 -6.15 -9.43 27.43
CA ASP A 169 -7.22 -9.29 28.42
C ASP A 169 -8.36 -8.42 27.91
N GLN A 170 -8.04 -7.37 27.15
CA GLN A 170 -9.05 -6.51 26.55
C GLN A 170 -9.87 -7.24 25.50
N ILE A 171 -9.26 -7.98 24.58
CA ILE A 171 -9.97 -8.75 23.54
C ILE A 171 -10.87 -9.81 24.18
N LYS A 172 -10.45 -10.45 25.27
CA LYS A 172 -11.28 -11.40 26.01
C LYS A 172 -12.51 -10.74 26.64
N ASN A 173 -12.40 -9.49 27.06
CA ASN A 173 -13.45 -8.72 27.73
C ASN A 173 -14.33 -7.93 26.76
N HIS A 174 -13.78 -7.43 25.66
CA HIS A 174 -14.50 -6.76 24.58
C HIS A 174 -14.86 -7.80 23.51
N LYS A 175 -16.14 -8.06 23.38
CA LYS A 175 -16.64 -9.04 22.38
C LYS A 175 -16.60 -8.44 20.99
N ARG A 176 -15.41 -8.40 20.35
CA ARG A 176 -15.30 -8.16 18.92
C ARG A 176 -15.98 -9.30 18.15
N LEU A 177 -16.60 -8.97 17.02
CA LEU A 177 -17.30 -9.96 16.21
C LEU A 177 -16.30 -10.92 15.52
N LEU A 178 -15.23 -10.37 14.94
CA LEU A 178 -14.20 -11.15 14.23
C LEU A 178 -12.84 -11.20 14.95
N ASN A 179 -12.75 -10.70 16.19
CA ASN A 179 -11.50 -10.68 16.97
C ASN A 179 -10.32 -10.04 16.22
N ILE A 180 -9.19 -10.76 16.05
CA ILE A 180 -8.01 -10.33 15.29
C ILE A 180 -8.01 -11.02 13.94
N VAL A 181 -8.13 -10.22 12.86
CA VAL A 181 -8.11 -10.72 11.48
C VAL A 181 -6.76 -10.49 10.78
N SER A 182 -5.88 -9.68 11.36
CA SER A 182 -4.51 -9.55 10.90
C SER A 182 -3.78 -10.88 11.04
N ARG A 183 -3.26 -11.44 9.94
CA ARG A 183 -2.53 -12.72 9.97
C ARG A 183 -1.31 -12.65 10.89
N GLY A 184 -0.48 -11.61 10.76
CA GLY A 184 0.69 -11.42 11.62
C GLY A 184 0.30 -11.11 13.06
N GLY A 185 -0.71 -10.26 13.26
CA GLY A 185 -1.24 -9.95 14.59
C GLY A 185 -1.79 -11.18 15.30
N SER A 186 -2.52 -12.05 14.61
CA SER A 186 -3.05 -13.29 15.19
C SER A 186 -1.96 -14.29 15.57
N LEU A 187 -0.88 -14.37 14.79
CA LEU A 187 0.29 -15.21 15.12
C LEU A 187 1.01 -14.70 16.37
N VAL A 188 1.23 -13.38 16.49
CA VAL A 188 1.81 -12.79 17.72
C VAL A 188 0.91 -13.05 18.90
N PHE A 189 -0.41 -12.81 18.77
CA PHE A 189 -1.38 -13.06 19.83
C PHE A 189 -1.38 -14.54 20.26
N ALA A 190 -1.34 -15.48 19.31
CA ALA A 190 -1.27 -16.91 19.59
C ALA A 190 0.01 -17.26 20.32
N TRP A 191 1.16 -16.77 19.87
CA TRP A 191 2.46 -17.00 20.53
C TRP A 191 2.45 -16.51 21.99
N MET A 192 2.00 -15.28 22.22
CA MET A 192 1.86 -14.72 23.58
C MET A 192 0.93 -15.55 24.46
N SER A 193 -0.16 -16.07 23.89
CA SER A 193 -1.14 -16.88 24.61
C SER A 193 -0.59 -18.26 24.96
N MET A 194 0.18 -18.88 24.06
CA MET A 194 0.78 -20.23 24.25
C MET A 194 1.95 -20.19 25.22
N THR A 195 2.82 -19.19 25.11
CA THR A 195 4.06 -19.12 25.87
C THR A 195 3.92 -18.38 27.20
N GLY A 196 2.91 -17.52 27.33
CA GLY A 196 2.74 -16.64 28.49
C GLY A 196 3.72 -15.45 28.51
N HIS A 197 4.57 -15.28 27.48
CA HIS A 197 5.50 -14.15 27.36
C HIS A 197 4.83 -12.90 26.79
N GLU A 198 5.51 -11.75 26.93
CA GLU A 198 5.11 -10.50 26.27
C GLU A 198 5.42 -10.57 24.77
N ASN A 199 4.78 -9.72 23.99
CA ASN A 199 5.02 -9.56 22.56
C ASN A 199 6.53 -9.29 22.29
N PRO A 200 7.25 -10.18 21.59
CA PRO A 200 8.68 -10.01 21.38
C PRO A 200 9.02 -8.76 20.56
N PHE A 201 8.14 -8.34 19.64
CA PHE A 201 8.35 -7.12 18.85
C PHE A 201 8.14 -5.84 19.65
N TYR A 202 7.41 -5.91 20.77
CA TYR A 202 7.26 -4.81 21.73
C TYR A 202 8.39 -4.82 22.76
N GLU A 203 8.66 -5.98 23.36
CA GLU A 203 9.63 -6.12 24.45
C GLU A 203 11.07 -5.86 23.97
N TYR A 204 11.45 -6.36 22.78
CA TYR A 204 12.78 -6.20 22.18
C TYR A 204 12.81 -5.15 21.07
N PHE A 205 11.98 -4.11 21.18
CA PHE A 205 11.87 -3.08 20.14
C PHE A 205 13.20 -2.36 19.87
N ASP A 206 14.03 -2.12 20.90
CA ASP A 206 15.34 -1.46 20.72
C ASP A 206 16.35 -2.33 19.95
N GLU A 207 16.29 -3.64 20.12
CA GLU A 207 17.10 -4.57 19.34
C GLU A 207 16.70 -4.56 17.86
N ILE A 208 15.39 -4.47 17.60
CA ILE A 208 14.86 -4.31 16.24
C ILE A 208 15.32 -2.98 15.64
N LEU A 209 15.27 -1.89 16.41
CA LEU A 209 15.76 -0.58 15.95
C LEU A 209 17.23 -0.61 15.58
N LYS A 210 18.08 -1.35 16.32
CA LYS A 210 19.50 -1.53 15.98
C LYS A 210 19.67 -2.19 14.62
N ILE A 211 18.91 -3.26 14.36
CA ILE A 211 18.94 -3.96 13.07
C ILE A 211 18.49 -3.03 11.94
N CYS A 212 17.33 -2.37 12.09
CA CYS A 212 16.78 -1.46 11.09
C CYS A 212 17.74 -0.29 10.78
N LYS A 213 18.40 0.26 11.79
CA LYS A 213 19.38 1.33 11.62
C LYS A 213 20.64 0.88 10.85
N GLU A 214 21.11 -0.32 11.09
CA GLU A 214 22.29 -0.90 10.41
C GLU A 214 22.07 -0.95 8.89
N TYR A 215 20.90 -1.42 8.45
CA TYR A 215 20.57 -1.65 7.05
C TYR A 215 19.73 -0.53 6.40
N ASP A 216 19.27 0.45 7.18
CA ASP A 216 18.32 1.50 6.78
C ASP A 216 16.95 0.93 6.36
N VAL A 217 16.47 -0.05 7.11
CA VAL A 217 15.13 -0.63 6.91
C VAL A 217 14.08 0.26 7.56
N THR A 218 13.02 0.57 6.85
CA THR A 218 11.86 1.29 7.38
C THR A 218 10.95 0.33 8.14
N LEU A 219 10.47 0.73 9.32
CA LEU A 219 9.46 -0.02 10.05
C LEU A 219 8.05 0.32 9.54
N SER A 220 7.28 -0.69 9.21
CA SER A 220 5.83 -0.63 9.10
C SER A 220 5.24 -1.19 10.38
N LEU A 221 4.68 -0.32 11.23
CA LEU A 221 4.14 -0.71 12.53
C LEU A 221 2.72 -1.25 12.33
N GLY A 222 2.62 -2.59 12.30
CA GLY A 222 1.44 -3.33 11.90
C GLY A 222 0.26 -3.21 12.86
N ASP A 223 -0.94 -3.12 12.32
CA ASP A 223 -2.21 -2.99 13.01
C ASP A 223 -2.86 -4.37 13.31
N ALA A 224 -2.40 -5.05 14.33
CA ALA A 224 -2.96 -6.35 14.73
C ALA A 224 -4.47 -6.27 15.00
N CYS A 225 -4.93 -5.17 15.59
CA CYS A 225 -6.32 -4.93 15.94
C CYS A 225 -7.14 -4.20 14.87
N ARG A 226 -6.70 -4.18 13.60
CA ARG A 226 -7.55 -3.64 12.53
C ARG A 226 -8.88 -4.39 12.47
N SER A 227 -9.94 -3.67 12.13
CA SER A 227 -11.29 -4.24 12.00
C SER A 227 -11.39 -5.16 10.79
N GLY A 228 -11.95 -6.35 10.97
CA GLY A 228 -12.28 -7.31 9.90
C GLY A 228 -13.73 -7.22 9.42
N CYS A 229 -14.54 -6.40 10.09
CA CYS A 229 -15.92 -6.10 9.72
C CYS A 229 -16.29 -4.72 10.22
N LEU A 230 -17.35 -4.14 9.67
CA LEU A 230 -17.81 -2.80 10.06
C LEU A 230 -18.21 -2.70 11.53
N ALA A 231 -18.68 -3.80 12.13
CA ALA A 231 -19.11 -3.83 13.53
C ALA A 231 -17.94 -3.63 14.53
N ASP A 232 -16.72 -4.02 14.14
CA ASP A 232 -15.52 -3.92 14.97
C ASP A 232 -14.71 -2.63 14.69
N ALA A 233 -15.18 -1.79 13.76
CA ALA A 233 -14.46 -0.59 13.34
C ALA A 233 -14.36 0.44 14.48
N THR A 234 -13.16 1.03 14.62
CA THR A 234 -12.90 2.14 15.55
C THR A 234 -13.18 1.78 17.02
N ASP A 235 -13.04 0.50 17.36
CA ASP A 235 -13.24 0.02 18.71
C ASP A 235 -12.04 0.37 19.64
N VAL A 236 -12.20 0.11 20.92
CA VAL A 236 -11.17 0.41 21.92
C VAL A 236 -9.86 -0.34 21.65
N CYS A 237 -9.91 -1.57 21.10
CA CYS A 237 -8.71 -2.35 20.82
C CYS A 237 -7.90 -1.71 19.69
N GLN A 238 -8.58 -1.28 18.61
CA GLN A 238 -7.95 -0.56 17.49
C GLN A 238 -7.31 0.75 17.94
N ILE A 239 -8.04 1.56 18.73
CA ILE A 239 -7.56 2.88 19.18
C ILE A 239 -6.42 2.76 20.18
N GLU A 240 -6.49 1.82 21.13
CA GLU A 240 -5.42 1.61 22.11
C GLU A 240 -4.13 1.10 21.45
N GLU A 241 -4.25 0.22 20.46
CA GLU A 241 -3.12 -0.17 19.63
C GLU A 241 -2.51 1.03 18.92
N LEU A 242 -3.34 1.85 18.27
CA LEU A 242 -2.88 3.05 17.55
C LEU A 242 -2.10 4.04 18.45
N VAL A 243 -2.57 4.25 19.69
CA VAL A 243 -1.82 5.05 20.68
C VAL A 243 -0.41 4.49 20.88
N ARG A 244 -0.31 3.18 21.07
CA ARG A 244 0.98 2.50 21.29
C ARG A 244 1.88 2.53 20.07
N LEU A 245 1.31 2.34 18.88
CA LEU A 245 2.05 2.48 17.62
C LEU A 245 2.62 3.89 17.45
N GLY A 246 1.86 4.93 17.82
CA GLY A 246 2.34 6.32 17.84
C GLY A 246 3.52 6.54 18.79
N GLU A 247 3.51 5.92 19.97
CA GLU A 247 4.63 5.98 20.91
C GLU A 247 5.87 5.26 20.36
N LEU A 248 5.70 4.09 19.74
CA LEU A 248 6.78 3.32 19.12
C LEU A 248 7.37 4.05 17.91
N ALA A 249 6.56 4.71 17.09
CA ALA A 249 7.03 5.52 15.97
C ALA A 249 7.88 6.70 16.44
N LYS A 250 7.49 7.38 17.53
CA LYS A 250 8.31 8.43 18.16
C LYS A 250 9.65 7.89 18.66
N ARG A 251 9.64 6.70 19.28
CA ARG A 251 10.86 6.01 19.74
C ARG A 251 11.77 5.62 18.56
N ALA A 252 11.22 5.09 17.48
CA ALA A 252 11.96 4.78 16.26
C ALA A 252 12.63 6.04 15.68
N LYS A 253 11.89 7.14 15.56
CA LYS A 253 12.41 8.43 15.11
C LYS A 253 13.57 8.93 15.98
N GLN A 254 13.46 8.85 17.29
CA GLN A 254 14.53 9.26 18.22
C GLN A 254 15.80 8.40 18.04
N TYR A 255 15.63 7.13 17.64
CA TYR A 255 16.72 6.21 17.37
C TYR A 255 17.37 6.41 15.99
N GLY A 256 16.74 7.21 15.10
CA GLY A 256 17.18 7.45 13.73
C GLY A 256 16.65 6.43 12.72
N VAL A 257 15.55 5.77 13.03
CA VAL A 257 14.88 4.77 12.16
C VAL A 257 13.56 5.35 11.65
N GLN A 258 13.33 5.21 10.35
CA GLN A 258 12.07 5.59 9.71
C GLN A 258 10.95 4.64 10.12
N ALA A 259 9.75 5.18 10.36
CA ALA A 259 8.57 4.37 10.65
C ALA A 259 7.32 4.93 9.99
N MET A 260 6.45 4.05 9.51
CA MET A 260 5.08 4.33 9.10
C MET A 260 4.13 3.48 9.94
N ILE A 261 2.87 3.89 10.02
CA ILE A 261 1.82 3.25 10.83
C ILE A 261 0.88 2.50 9.90
N GLU A 262 0.50 1.27 10.24
CA GLU A 262 -0.58 0.56 9.56
C GLU A 262 -1.93 0.82 10.25
N GLY A 263 -3.01 0.68 9.51
CA GLY A 263 -4.39 0.79 10.00
C GLY A 263 -5.37 0.90 8.85
N PRO A 264 -6.63 1.25 9.13
CA PRO A 264 -7.57 0.22 9.53
C PRO A 264 -8.03 -0.63 8.34
N GLY A 265 -8.78 -1.70 8.59
CA GLY A 265 -9.34 -2.60 7.57
C GLY A 265 -10.76 -2.22 7.14
N HIS A 266 -11.79 -2.89 7.69
CA HIS A 266 -13.18 -2.58 7.40
C HIS A 266 -13.66 -1.40 8.24
N VAL A 267 -14.08 -0.31 7.58
CA VAL A 267 -14.53 0.92 8.26
C VAL A 267 -15.73 1.52 7.54
N PRO A 268 -16.85 1.79 8.22
CA PRO A 268 -17.97 2.52 7.61
C PRO A 268 -17.50 3.85 7.02
N LEU A 269 -17.98 4.20 5.83
CA LEU A 269 -17.50 5.33 5.05
C LEU A 269 -17.41 6.63 5.86
N HIS A 270 -18.41 6.90 6.71
CA HIS A 270 -18.48 8.11 7.55
C HIS A 270 -17.49 8.17 8.70
N GLN A 271 -16.80 7.04 9.02
CA GLN A 271 -15.79 6.99 10.08
C GLN A 271 -14.36 7.09 9.54
N ILE A 272 -14.14 7.02 8.24
CA ILE A 272 -12.80 7.00 7.65
C ILE A 272 -12.06 8.30 7.96
N GLN A 273 -12.67 9.46 7.72
CA GLN A 273 -12.06 10.76 8.01
C GLN A 273 -11.59 10.84 9.47
N MET A 274 -12.46 10.47 10.41
CA MET A 274 -12.12 10.47 11.84
C MET A 274 -10.91 9.58 12.17
N ASN A 275 -10.83 8.39 11.55
CA ASN A 275 -9.67 7.50 11.74
C ASN A 275 -8.37 8.15 11.24
N MET A 276 -8.40 8.86 10.11
CA MET A 276 -7.23 9.59 9.60
C MET A 276 -6.81 10.73 10.55
N GLU A 277 -7.78 11.51 11.03
CA GLU A 277 -7.53 12.61 11.98
C GLU A 277 -6.98 12.13 13.33
N ILE A 278 -7.50 11.02 13.86
CA ILE A 278 -7.00 10.40 15.08
C ILE A 278 -5.54 9.94 14.88
N GLN A 279 -5.23 9.28 13.77
CA GLN A 279 -3.86 8.84 13.49
C GLN A 279 -2.90 10.03 13.34
N GLU A 280 -3.25 11.05 12.56
CA GLU A 280 -2.42 12.26 12.39
C GLU A 280 -2.08 12.87 13.75
N SER A 281 -3.06 12.94 14.67
CA SER A 281 -2.88 13.48 16.01
C SER A 281 -2.04 12.60 16.92
N LEU A 282 -2.36 11.31 17.02
CA LEU A 282 -1.70 10.38 17.95
C LEU A 282 -0.30 10.00 17.50
N CYS A 283 -0.07 9.93 16.17
CA CYS A 283 1.19 9.47 15.58
C CYS A 283 2.09 10.61 15.07
N ASP A 284 1.82 11.88 15.45
CA ASP A 284 2.62 13.05 15.06
C ASP A 284 2.79 13.20 13.55
N GLY A 285 1.76 12.83 12.77
CA GLY A 285 1.74 12.90 11.31
C GLY A 285 2.71 11.93 10.63
N ALA A 286 3.10 10.83 11.27
CA ALA A 286 3.80 9.73 10.62
C ALA A 286 2.98 9.18 9.45
N PRO A 287 3.60 8.71 8.35
CA PRO A 287 2.88 8.18 7.20
C PRO A 287 1.90 7.08 7.59
N PHE A 288 0.69 7.10 7.00
CA PHE A 288 -0.36 6.13 7.29
C PHE A 288 -0.57 5.19 6.11
N TYR A 289 -0.42 3.90 6.36
CA TYR A 289 -0.57 2.80 5.42
C TYR A 289 -1.85 2.04 5.78
N VAL A 290 -2.85 2.03 4.90
CA VAL A 290 -4.19 1.49 5.19
C VAL A 290 -4.57 0.34 4.29
N LEU A 291 -5.33 -0.63 4.81
CA LEU A 291 -5.89 -1.74 4.04
C LEU A 291 -7.28 -1.35 3.53
N GLY A 292 -7.34 -0.79 2.35
CA GLY A 292 -8.55 -0.23 1.78
C GLY A 292 -8.74 1.23 2.22
N PRO A 293 -9.65 1.57 3.18
CA PRO A 293 -10.56 0.68 3.96
C PRO A 293 -11.77 0.13 3.17
N LEU A 294 -12.19 -1.08 3.52
CA LEU A 294 -13.40 -1.68 2.97
C LEU A 294 -14.65 -1.06 3.63
N VAL A 295 -15.54 -0.48 2.82
CA VAL A 295 -16.68 0.32 3.32
C VAL A 295 -17.96 -0.47 3.53
N THR A 296 -17.98 -1.75 3.16
CA THR A 296 -19.09 -2.68 3.37
C THR A 296 -18.60 -4.11 3.40
N ASP A 297 -19.31 -5.00 4.12
CA ASP A 297 -18.95 -6.41 4.31
C ASP A 297 -19.70 -7.34 3.34
N ILE A 298 -20.62 -6.85 2.51
CA ILE A 298 -21.56 -7.66 1.74
C ILE A 298 -21.16 -7.88 0.27
N ALA A 299 -19.93 -7.56 -0.09
CA ALA A 299 -19.50 -7.58 -1.49
C ALA A 299 -18.32 -8.55 -1.78
N PRO A 300 -18.33 -9.82 -1.32
CA PRO A 300 -17.30 -10.78 -1.71
C PRO A 300 -17.19 -10.89 -3.23
N GLY A 301 -15.97 -10.92 -3.76
CA GLY A 301 -15.69 -10.85 -5.20
C GLY A 301 -15.61 -9.44 -5.78
N TYR A 302 -16.00 -8.42 -4.99
CA TYR A 302 -15.94 -6.99 -5.33
C TYR A 302 -15.21 -6.18 -4.27
N ASP A 303 -14.45 -6.82 -3.39
CA ASP A 303 -13.75 -6.16 -2.28
C ASP A 303 -12.76 -5.10 -2.75
N HIS A 304 -12.15 -5.26 -3.93
CA HIS A 304 -11.33 -4.24 -4.57
C HIS A 304 -12.09 -2.92 -4.85
N ILE A 305 -13.40 -3.00 -5.16
CA ILE A 305 -14.23 -1.81 -5.39
C ILE A 305 -14.56 -1.15 -4.05
N THR A 306 -15.01 -1.94 -3.05
CA THR A 306 -15.36 -1.40 -1.73
C THR A 306 -14.16 -0.76 -1.05
N ALA A 307 -13.00 -1.37 -1.19
CA ALA A 307 -11.74 -0.90 -0.65
C ALA A 307 -11.21 0.34 -1.41
N ALA A 308 -11.38 0.42 -2.74
CA ALA A 308 -11.00 1.60 -3.52
C ALA A 308 -11.85 2.82 -3.15
N ILE A 309 -13.15 2.64 -2.89
CA ILE A 309 -14.03 3.72 -2.39
C ILE A 309 -13.47 4.27 -1.06
N GLY A 310 -13.20 3.39 -0.11
CA GLY A 310 -12.64 3.79 1.18
C GLY A 310 -11.23 4.34 1.07
N GLY A 311 -10.41 3.76 0.20
CA GLY A 311 -9.04 4.20 -0.08
C GLY A 311 -8.96 5.61 -0.64
N ALA A 312 -9.89 5.98 -1.54
CA ALA A 312 -9.98 7.34 -2.05
C ALA A 312 -10.32 8.34 -0.93
N VAL A 313 -11.27 7.99 -0.05
CA VAL A 313 -11.63 8.84 1.10
C VAL A 313 -10.48 8.90 2.11
N ALA A 314 -9.84 7.77 2.43
CA ALA A 314 -8.70 7.75 3.34
C ALA A 314 -7.52 8.57 2.79
N GLY A 315 -7.18 8.41 1.51
CA GLY A 315 -6.13 9.17 0.85
C GLY A 315 -6.41 10.67 0.84
N MET A 316 -7.65 11.08 0.55
CA MET A 316 -8.08 12.49 0.61
C MET A 316 -7.87 13.09 2.01
N HIS A 317 -8.02 12.29 3.06
CA HIS A 317 -7.91 12.73 4.46
C HIS A 317 -6.56 12.41 5.12
N GLY A 318 -5.56 11.92 4.40
CA GLY A 318 -4.18 11.83 4.92
C GLY A 318 -3.49 10.48 4.79
N ALA A 319 -4.18 9.39 4.46
CA ALA A 319 -3.49 8.15 4.14
C ALA A 319 -2.57 8.38 2.93
N SER A 320 -1.34 7.91 3.03
CA SER A 320 -0.31 8.15 2.02
C SER A 320 0.17 6.88 1.32
N PHE A 321 -0.26 5.73 1.83
CA PHE A 321 0.07 4.42 1.29
C PHE A 321 -1.16 3.51 1.38
N LEU A 322 -1.57 2.95 0.25
CA LEU A 322 -2.75 2.10 0.15
C LEU A 322 -2.32 0.66 -0.11
N CYS A 323 -2.70 -0.24 0.79
CA CYS A 323 -2.64 -1.67 0.52
C CYS A 323 -3.77 -2.03 -0.45
N TYR A 324 -3.41 -2.55 -1.60
CA TYR A 324 -4.43 -2.97 -2.55
C TYR A 324 -5.22 -4.17 -2.03
N VAL A 325 -6.42 -4.32 -2.56
CA VAL A 325 -7.31 -5.45 -2.35
C VAL A 325 -7.73 -5.98 -3.71
N THR A 326 -7.86 -7.29 -3.86
CA THR A 326 -8.23 -7.94 -5.11
C THR A 326 -9.68 -8.44 -5.08
N PRO A 327 -10.28 -8.80 -6.24
CA PRO A 327 -11.57 -9.50 -6.26
C PRO A 327 -11.57 -10.80 -5.48
N ALA A 328 -10.40 -11.45 -5.36
CA ALA A 328 -10.23 -12.73 -4.68
C ALA A 328 -10.10 -12.60 -3.15
N GLU A 329 -10.09 -11.39 -2.59
CA GLU A 329 -9.96 -11.17 -1.16
C GLU A 329 -11.01 -11.95 -0.38
N HIS A 330 -10.61 -12.57 0.74
CA HIS A 330 -11.44 -13.47 1.56
C HIS A 330 -11.94 -14.76 0.86
N LEU A 331 -11.62 -14.97 -0.43
CA LEU A 331 -12.14 -16.10 -1.23
C LEU A 331 -11.04 -17.07 -1.70
N ALA A 332 -9.93 -16.55 -2.23
CA ALA A 332 -8.87 -17.37 -2.83
C ALA A 332 -7.55 -16.60 -2.95
N LEU A 333 -6.46 -17.30 -3.29
CA LEU A 333 -5.23 -16.66 -3.72
C LEU A 333 -5.46 -15.99 -5.10
N PRO A 334 -5.13 -14.69 -5.26
CA PRO A 334 -5.41 -13.97 -6.50
C PRO A 334 -4.58 -14.49 -7.68
N ASN A 335 -5.23 -14.62 -8.83
CA ASN A 335 -4.58 -14.84 -10.12
C ASN A 335 -4.06 -13.50 -10.71
N ALA A 336 -3.43 -13.55 -11.89
CA ALA A 336 -2.84 -12.36 -12.52
C ALA A 336 -3.89 -11.29 -12.95
N ASP A 337 -5.12 -11.70 -13.24
CA ASP A 337 -6.20 -10.76 -13.60
C ASP A 337 -6.82 -10.13 -12.35
N ASP A 338 -6.99 -10.89 -11.27
CA ASP A 338 -7.39 -10.35 -9.96
C ASP A 338 -6.38 -9.30 -9.47
N VAL A 339 -5.08 -9.57 -9.62
CA VAL A 339 -4.00 -8.62 -9.30
C VAL A 339 -4.14 -7.35 -10.12
N LYS A 340 -4.38 -7.47 -11.45
CA LYS A 340 -4.59 -6.31 -12.32
C LYS A 340 -5.80 -5.49 -11.89
N ASP A 341 -6.94 -6.12 -11.67
CA ASP A 341 -8.18 -5.43 -11.30
C ASP A 341 -8.02 -4.70 -9.94
N GLY A 342 -7.35 -5.34 -8.97
CA GLY A 342 -7.00 -4.71 -7.70
C GLY A 342 -6.10 -3.48 -7.87
N ILE A 343 -5.01 -3.59 -8.64
CA ILE A 343 -4.10 -2.47 -8.90
C ILE A 343 -4.85 -1.31 -9.56
N MET A 344 -5.65 -1.57 -10.59
CA MET A 344 -6.39 -0.53 -11.29
C MET A 344 -7.37 0.18 -10.36
N ALA A 345 -8.11 -0.55 -9.52
CA ALA A 345 -9.02 0.03 -8.55
C ALA A 345 -8.29 0.99 -7.59
N PHE A 346 -7.11 0.58 -7.09
CA PHE A 346 -6.33 1.38 -6.15
C PHE A 346 -5.56 2.52 -6.80
N LYS A 347 -5.08 2.40 -8.05
CA LYS A 347 -4.50 3.53 -8.79
C LYS A 347 -5.55 4.60 -9.07
N ILE A 348 -6.80 4.22 -9.35
CA ILE A 348 -7.92 5.17 -9.48
C ILE A 348 -8.21 5.85 -8.14
N ALA A 349 -8.25 5.11 -7.04
CA ALA A 349 -8.48 5.65 -5.71
C ALA A 349 -7.38 6.64 -5.29
N ALA A 350 -6.11 6.27 -5.47
CA ALA A 350 -4.95 7.11 -5.17
C ALA A 350 -4.96 8.39 -6.00
N HIS A 351 -5.19 8.29 -7.30
CA HIS A 351 -5.26 9.44 -8.19
C HIS A 351 -6.40 10.41 -7.82
N ALA A 352 -7.59 9.89 -7.54
CA ALA A 352 -8.72 10.70 -7.09
C ALA A 352 -8.42 11.42 -5.76
N ALA A 353 -7.76 10.75 -4.83
CA ALA A 353 -7.31 11.35 -3.57
C ALA A 353 -6.27 12.45 -3.78
N ASP A 354 -5.31 12.23 -4.67
CA ASP A 354 -4.25 13.19 -4.98
C ASP A 354 -4.81 14.48 -5.62
N ILE A 355 -5.78 14.36 -6.52
CA ILE A 355 -6.51 15.52 -7.07
C ILE A 355 -7.23 16.28 -5.94
N ALA A 356 -7.95 15.57 -5.07
CA ALA A 356 -8.70 16.19 -3.97
C ALA A 356 -7.76 16.91 -2.97
N ARG A 357 -6.56 16.39 -2.75
CA ARG A 357 -5.52 17.00 -1.89
C ARG A 357 -4.77 18.15 -2.56
N GLY A 358 -4.96 18.38 -3.85
CA GLY A 358 -4.21 19.37 -4.61
C GLY A 358 -2.72 19.03 -4.75
N ILE A 359 -2.37 17.76 -4.88
CA ILE A 359 -0.98 17.34 -5.14
C ILE A 359 -0.54 17.93 -6.48
N THR A 360 0.70 18.44 -6.49
CA THR A 360 1.30 19.09 -7.67
C THR A 360 1.17 18.21 -8.91
N ASN A 361 0.65 18.79 -10.01
CA ASN A 361 0.48 18.14 -11.32
C ASN A 361 -0.49 16.94 -11.34
N ALA A 362 -1.16 16.59 -10.23
CA ALA A 362 -2.05 15.43 -10.19
C ALA A 362 -3.16 15.48 -11.25
N ARG A 363 -3.69 16.67 -11.52
CA ARG A 363 -4.79 16.87 -12.46
C ARG A 363 -4.38 17.01 -13.94
N ASP A 364 -3.11 17.18 -14.24
CA ASP A 364 -2.63 17.51 -15.60
C ASP A 364 -2.96 16.41 -16.63
N ILE A 365 -2.92 15.14 -16.19
CA ILE A 365 -3.26 14.01 -17.06
C ILE A 365 -4.76 13.97 -17.38
N ASP A 366 -5.65 14.36 -16.45
CA ASP A 366 -7.10 14.46 -16.68
C ASP A 366 -7.44 15.60 -17.63
N ASP A 367 -6.76 16.75 -17.51
CA ASP A 367 -6.93 17.88 -18.43
C ASP A 367 -6.43 17.50 -19.84
N THR A 368 -5.37 16.70 -19.95
CA THR A 368 -4.88 16.17 -21.22
C THR A 368 -5.87 15.17 -21.82
N MET A 369 -6.41 14.25 -21.03
CA MET A 369 -7.49 13.34 -21.43
C MET A 369 -8.73 14.10 -21.92
N ALA A 370 -9.12 15.17 -21.22
CA ALA A 370 -10.28 15.99 -21.58
C ALA A 370 -10.07 16.66 -22.97
N LYS A 371 -8.87 17.19 -23.25
CA LYS A 371 -8.50 17.75 -24.56
C LYS A 371 -8.56 16.68 -25.66
N ALA A 372 -8.02 15.50 -25.42
CA ALA A 372 -8.08 14.39 -26.36
C ALA A 372 -9.53 13.95 -26.64
N ARG A 373 -10.38 13.91 -25.61
CA ARG A 373 -11.83 13.64 -25.74
C ARG A 373 -12.56 14.71 -26.55
N GLN A 374 -12.20 15.98 -26.36
CA GLN A 374 -12.81 17.09 -27.09
C GLN A 374 -12.69 16.94 -28.58
N VAL A 375 -11.55 16.45 -29.06
CA VAL A 375 -11.28 16.28 -30.51
C VAL A 375 -11.50 14.82 -30.98
N LEU A 376 -11.99 13.94 -30.10
CA LEU A 376 -12.21 12.52 -30.37
C LEU A 376 -10.94 11.76 -30.81
N ASP A 377 -9.77 12.22 -30.37
CA ASP A 377 -8.48 11.56 -30.62
C ASP A 377 -8.31 10.34 -29.70
N TRP A 378 -8.60 9.16 -30.20
CA TRP A 378 -8.56 7.92 -29.45
C TRP A 378 -7.13 7.50 -29.06
N GLU A 379 -6.14 7.76 -29.90
CA GLU A 379 -4.75 7.42 -29.58
C GLU A 379 -4.23 8.28 -28.44
N ALA A 380 -4.52 9.57 -28.45
CA ALA A 380 -4.20 10.47 -27.33
C ALA A 380 -4.94 10.09 -26.06
N GLN A 381 -6.22 9.62 -26.15
CA GLN A 381 -6.96 9.12 -25.01
C GLN A 381 -6.33 7.85 -24.42
N TYR A 382 -5.88 6.90 -25.25
CA TYR A 382 -5.19 5.71 -24.79
C TYR A 382 -3.86 6.05 -24.13
N ALA A 383 -3.10 7.00 -24.66
CA ALA A 383 -1.85 7.45 -24.08
C ALA A 383 -1.99 8.05 -22.68
N CYS A 384 -3.19 8.59 -22.33
CA CYS A 384 -3.51 9.12 -21.00
C CYS A 384 -4.17 8.10 -20.06
N ALA A 385 -4.58 6.93 -20.57
CA ALA A 385 -5.35 5.96 -19.78
C ALA A 385 -4.45 5.22 -18.79
N LEU A 386 -4.96 4.93 -17.59
CA LEU A 386 -4.29 4.06 -16.61
C LEU A 386 -4.13 2.61 -17.13
N ASP A 387 -5.09 2.13 -17.92
CA ASP A 387 -5.04 0.82 -18.61
C ASP A 387 -5.36 1.02 -20.09
N PRO A 388 -4.37 1.42 -20.91
CA PRO A 388 -4.58 1.67 -22.34
C PRO A 388 -4.96 0.42 -23.12
N GLU A 389 -4.43 -0.75 -22.73
CA GLU A 389 -4.73 -2.03 -23.39
C GLU A 389 -6.21 -2.40 -23.23
N ARG A 390 -6.75 -2.29 -22.01
CA ARG A 390 -8.18 -2.56 -21.74
C ARG A 390 -9.08 -1.57 -22.46
N ALA A 391 -8.72 -0.27 -22.43
CA ALA A 391 -9.50 0.76 -23.11
C ALA A 391 -9.56 0.52 -24.62
N ARG A 392 -8.42 0.21 -25.24
CA ARG A 392 -8.32 -0.13 -26.67
C ARG A 392 -9.12 -1.39 -27.00
N SER A 393 -8.90 -2.49 -26.26
CA SER A 393 -9.59 -3.77 -26.47
C SER A 393 -11.11 -3.64 -26.39
N ILE A 394 -11.64 -2.90 -25.43
CA ILE A 394 -13.09 -2.66 -25.30
C ILE A 394 -13.62 -1.90 -26.51
N ARG A 395 -12.92 -0.86 -26.98
CA ARG A 395 -13.34 -0.09 -28.13
C ARG A 395 -13.30 -0.92 -29.42
N GLU A 396 -12.19 -1.61 -29.68
CA GLU A 396 -11.99 -2.41 -30.90
C GLU A 396 -12.97 -3.60 -30.98
N SER A 397 -13.21 -4.30 -29.85
CA SER A 397 -14.19 -5.40 -29.81
C SER A 397 -15.64 -4.98 -30.09
N ARG A 398 -15.91 -3.68 -29.98
CA ARG A 398 -17.25 -3.08 -30.17
C ARG A 398 -17.17 -1.88 -31.11
N ALA A 399 -16.26 -1.95 -32.08
CA ALA A 399 -16.07 -0.86 -33.03
C ALA A 399 -17.39 -0.54 -33.75
N PRO A 400 -17.71 0.75 -33.98
CA PRO A 400 -18.84 1.13 -34.78
C PRO A 400 -18.59 0.71 -36.24
N GLU A 401 -19.67 0.61 -37.01
CA GLU A 401 -19.59 0.45 -38.46
C GLU A 401 -18.76 1.59 -39.08
N GLU A 402 -18.21 1.38 -40.29
CA GLU A 402 -17.24 2.30 -40.92
C GLU A 402 -17.69 3.77 -40.97
N ASP A 403 -19.00 4.00 -41.06
CA ASP A 403 -19.62 5.34 -41.13
C ASP A 403 -19.45 6.21 -39.86
N HIS A 404 -18.99 5.63 -38.73
CA HIS A 404 -18.94 6.33 -37.42
C HIS A 404 -17.64 6.07 -36.66
N SER A 405 -16.55 5.80 -37.36
CA SER A 405 -15.25 5.46 -36.75
C SER A 405 -14.70 6.54 -35.82
N GLU A 406 -15.09 7.80 -35.98
CA GLU A 406 -14.70 8.94 -35.12
C GLU A 406 -15.33 8.86 -33.72
N THR A 407 -16.54 8.25 -33.58
CA THR A 407 -17.27 8.17 -32.31
C THR A 407 -17.25 6.74 -31.72
N CYS A 408 -17.72 6.57 -30.50
CA CYS A 408 -17.92 5.22 -29.93
C CYS A 408 -19.27 4.64 -30.34
N SER A 409 -19.40 3.31 -30.32
CA SER A 409 -20.63 2.58 -30.66
C SER A 409 -21.81 2.85 -29.71
N MET A 410 -21.57 3.48 -28.53
CA MET A 410 -22.64 3.82 -27.58
C MET A 410 -23.57 4.93 -28.12
N CYS A 411 -22.98 5.99 -28.67
CA CYS A 411 -23.72 7.17 -29.13
C CYS A 411 -23.79 7.26 -30.66
N GLY A 412 -22.78 6.76 -31.39
CA GLY A 412 -22.73 6.88 -32.84
C GLY A 412 -22.91 8.35 -33.31
N LYS A 413 -23.80 8.58 -34.25
CA LYS A 413 -24.12 9.92 -34.74
C LYS A 413 -24.72 10.86 -33.67
N PHE A 414 -25.27 10.35 -32.60
CA PHE A 414 -25.78 11.13 -31.47
C PHE A 414 -24.70 11.56 -30.47
N CYS A 415 -23.42 11.40 -30.78
CA CYS A 415 -22.34 11.80 -29.88
C CYS A 415 -22.42 13.30 -29.55
N ALA A 416 -22.59 13.62 -28.26
CA ALA A 416 -22.72 14.99 -27.82
C ALA A 416 -21.46 15.83 -28.13
N VAL A 417 -20.25 15.24 -27.95
CA VAL A 417 -18.99 15.93 -28.24
C VAL A 417 -18.91 16.28 -29.72
N ARG A 418 -19.19 15.31 -30.62
CA ARG A 418 -19.21 15.53 -32.07
C ARG A 418 -20.23 16.59 -32.44
N SER A 419 -21.45 16.48 -31.96
CA SER A 419 -22.54 17.43 -32.29
C SER A 419 -22.24 18.85 -31.82
N MET A 420 -21.69 19.01 -30.61
CA MET A 420 -21.32 20.34 -30.10
C MET A 420 -20.12 20.92 -30.87
N ASN A 421 -19.13 20.13 -31.23
CA ASN A 421 -18.00 20.60 -32.05
C ASN A 421 -18.51 21.14 -33.41
N LYS A 422 -19.38 20.35 -34.10
CA LYS A 422 -19.96 20.77 -35.37
C LYS A 422 -20.86 22.03 -35.22
N ALA A 423 -21.67 22.07 -34.18
CA ALA A 423 -22.53 23.25 -33.94
C ALA A 423 -21.74 24.54 -33.69
N LEU A 424 -20.63 24.46 -32.95
CA LEU A 424 -19.75 25.60 -32.68
C LEU A 424 -18.94 26.06 -33.91
N GLN A 425 -18.77 25.17 -34.90
CA GLN A 425 -18.10 25.45 -36.18
C GLN A 425 -19.11 25.82 -37.28
N GLU A 426 -20.40 25.94 -36.93
CA GLU A 426 -21.51 26.19 -37.88
C GLU A 426 -21.66 25.11 -38.96
N GLU A 427 -21.19 23.88 -38.67
CA GLU A 427 -21.28 22.74 -39.56
C GLU A 427 -22.63 22.02 -39.46
N TYR A 428 -23.04 21.35 -40.56
CA TYR A 428 -24.23 20.51 -40.57
C TYR A 428 -24.08 19.29 -39.66
N ILE A 429 -25.08 19.07 -38.82
CA ILE A 429 -25.15 17.93 -37.92
C ILE A 429 -26.00 16.83 -38.55
N ASP A 430 -25.34 15.83 -39.11
CA ASP A 430 -25.97 14.62 -39.65
C ASP A 430 -26.27 13.63 -38.52
N ILE A 431 -27.55 13.30 -38.30
CA ILE A 431 -28.04 12.38 -37.29
C ILE A 431 -28.72 11.14 -37.90
N LEU A 432 -29.19 11.23 -39.15
CA LEU A 432 -29.92 10.15 -39.84
C LEU A 432 -28.99 9.30 -40.71
#